data_ac8c27f285753b6c3b7d5d653517adfb
#
_entry.id   ac8c27f285753b6c3b7d5d653517adfb
#
_cell.length_a   1.000
_cell.length_b   1.000
_cell.length_c   1.000
_cell.angle_alpha   90.00
_cell.angle_beta   90.00
_cell.angle_gamma   90.00
#
_symmetry.space_group_name_H-M   'P 1'
#
loop_
_entity.id
_entity.type
_entity.pdbx_description
1 polymer ?
#
loop_
_entity_poly.entity_id
_entity_poly.type
_entity_poly.pdbx_seq_one_letter_code
_entity_poly.pdbx_strand_id
1 'polypeptide(L)'
;MAHWDTSALLKLFLTEADTATFAALAAAGSVPVTVFIARHEARAAFVRREGEGSLPLGEADHLYQDLLADIAIGDIMEVPLTPALEREYGDVLNQCLLHSPPVFVRTNDALHLAAARLMGEKEFVSADARQRAAAAHLGFTVLP
;
A
#
# COMPACT_ATOMS: atom_id res chain seq x y z
N MET A 1 10.94 9.17 3.44
CA MET A 1 9.68 8.86 2.72
C MET A 1 9.00 7.71 3.46
N ALA A 2 7.71 7.55 3.29
CA ALA A 2 6.95 6.48 3.92
C ALA A 2 6.37 5.56 2.84
N HIS A 3 6.38 4.24 3.08
CA HIS A 3 5.70 3.30 2.21
C HIS A 3 4.21 3.24 2.56
N TRP A 4 3.36 3.36 1.55
CA TRP A 4 1.91 3.28 1.65
C TRP A 4 1.42 1.98 1.02
N ASP A 5 0.79 1.12 1.80
CA ASP A 5 0.11 -0.04 1.23
C ASP A 5 -1.19 0.37 0.52
N THR A 6 -1.79 -0.56 -0.18
CA THR A 6 -3.01 -0.27 -0.95
C THR A 6 -4.16 0.20 -0.05
N SER A 7 -4.29 -0.33 1.17
CA SER A 7 -5.37 0.05 2.08
C SER A 7 -5.30 1.52 2.49
N ALA A 8 -4.09 2.02 2.72
CA ALA A 8 -3.83 3.42 3.01
C ALA A 8 -3.93 4.31 1.76
N LEU A 9 -3.39 3.83 0.63
CA LEU A 9 -3.43 4.57 -0.64
C LEU A 9 -4.87 4.84 -1.09
N LEU A 10 -5.76 3.86 -0.94
CA LEU A 10 -7.20 4.01 -1.26
C LEU A 10 -7.88 5.15 -0.51
N LYS A 11 -7.40 5.50 0.71
CA LYS A 11 -7.94 6.62 1.50
C LYS A 11 -7.72 7.98 0.86
N LEU A 12 -6.81 8.09 -0.10
CA LEU A 12 -6.55 9.31 -0.86
C LEU A 12 -7.56 9.49 -2.02
N PHE A 13 -8.22 8.42 -2.44
CA PHE A 13 -9.15 8.39 -3.57
C PHE A 13 -10.60 8.12 -3.17
N LEU A 14 -10.84 7.49 -2.03
CA LEU A 14 -12.16 7.10 -1.53
C LEU A 14 -12.49 7.89 -0.26
N THR A 15 -13.75 8.33 -0.14
CA THR A 15 -14.23 8.99 1.07
C THR A 15 -14.71 7.95 2.07
N GLU A 16 -14.00 7.84 3.19
CA GLU A 16 -14.29 6.96 4.32
C GLU A 16 -14.14 7.72 5.64
N ALA A 17 -14.53 7.12 6.76
CA ALA A 17 -14.53 7.80 8.07
C ALA A 17 -13.16 8.33 8.50
N ASP A 18 -12.08 7.63 8.11
CA ASP A 18 -10.69 7.95 8.47
C ASP A 18 -9.90 8.64 7.35
N THR A 19 -10.51 8.96 6.22
CA THR A 19 -9.86 9.62 5.08
C THR A 19 -9.10 10.89 5.48
N ALA A 20 -9.68 11.71 6.36
CA ALA A 20 -9.05 12.95 6.81
C ALA A 20 -7.68 12.71 7.50
N THR A 21 -7.54 11.63 8.25
CA THR A 21 -6.28 11.26 8.91
C THR A 21 -5.20 10.93 7.89
N PHE A 22 -5.52 10.11 6.88
CA PHE A 22 -4.57 9.75 5.82
C PHE A 22 -4.24 10.93 4.90
N ALA A 23 -5.22 11.77 4.57
CA ALA A 23 -5.00 12.99 3.79
C ALA A 23 -4.05 13.95 4.53
N ALA A 24 -4.22 14.13 5.84
CA ALA A 24 -3.33 14.95 6.65
C ALA A 24 -1.90 14.37 6.68
N LEU A 25 -1.77 13.05 6.75
CA LEU A 25 -0.48 12.36 6.71
C LEU A 25 0.23 12.58 5.37
N ALA A 26 -0.49 12.44 4.27
CA ALA A 26 0.05 12.69 2.92
C ALA A 26 0.47 14.16 2.75
N ALA A 27 -0.33 15.11 3.24
CA ALA A 27 -0.03 16.53 3.15
C ALA A 27 1.18 16.97 4.01
N ALA A 28 1.41 16.31 5.14
CA ALA A 28 2.51 16.61 6.05
C ALA A 28 3.82 15.88 5.71
N GLY A 29 3.73 14.81 4.94
CA GLY A 29 4.85 13.92 4.61
C GLY A 29 5.52 14.24 3.28
N SER A 30 6.42 13.34 2.91
CA SER A 30 6.98 13.25 1.56
C SER A 30 6.04 12.47 0.65
N VAL A 31 6.35 12.48 -0.65
CA VAL A 31 5.65 11.70 -1.67
C VAL A 31 5.39 10.25 -1.19
N PRO A 32 4.15 9.76 -1.23
CA PRO A 32 3.84 8.36 -0.93
C PRO A 32 4.63 7.41 -1.85
N VAL A 33 5.26 6.40 -1.26
CA VAL A 33 5.93 5.33 -2.01
C VAL A 33 5.07 4.08 -1.90
N THR A 34 4.81 3.40 -3.00
CA THR A 34 4.08 2.14 -3.02
C THR A 34 4.75 1.13 -3.95
N VAL A 35 4.21 -0.06 -4.09
CA VAL A 35 4.74 -1.10 -4.99
C VAL A 35 3.82 -1.30 -6.18
N PHE A 36 4.36 -1.76 -7.30
CA PHE A 36 3.63 -1.92 -8.58
C PHE A 36 2.28 -2.63 -8.47
N ILE A 37 2.12 -3.54 -7.51
CA ILE A 37 0.87 -4.28 -7.32
C ILE A 37 -0.27 -3.40 -6.78
N ALA A 38 0.06 -2.29 -6.11
CA ALA A 38 -0.93 -1.39 -5.50
C ALA A 38 -1.94 -0.84 -6.51
N ARG A 39 -1.50 -0.46 -7.71
CA ARG A 39 -2.42 0.03 -8.75
C ARG A 39 -3.41 -1.05 -9.22
N HIS A 40 -3.00 -2.32 -9.24
CA HIS A 40 -3.88 -3.43 -9.60
C HIS A 40 -4.88 -3.73 -8.48
N GLU A 41 -4.41 -3.72 -7.24
CA GLU A 41 -5.29 -3.88 -6.07
C GLU A 41 -6.28 -2.72 -5.95
N ALA A 42 -5.82 -1.48 -6.16
CA ALA A 42 -6.68 -0.30 -6.15
C ALA A 42 -7.75 -0.38 -7.24
N ARG A 43 -7.38 -0.73 -8.48
CA ARG A 43 -8.35 -0.92 -9.56
C ARG A 43 -9.42 -1.95 -9.20
N ALA A 44 -9.00 -3.10 -8.66
CA ALA A 44 -9.93 -4.14 -8.22
C ALA A 44 -10.87 -3.63 -7.10
N ALA A 45 -10.36 -2.85 -6.17
CA ALA A 45 -11.17 -2.25 -5.11
C ALA A 45 -12.18 -1.23 -5.65
N PHE A 46 -11.80 -0.35 -6.58
CA PHE A 46 -12.71 0.62 -7.21
C PHE A 46 -13.83 -0.09 -7.97
N VAL A 47 -13.50 -1.09 -8.79
CA VAL A 47 -14.49 -1.86 -9.57
C VAL A 47 -15.45 -2.62 -8.64
N ARG A 48 -14.95 -3.22 -7.57
CA ARG A 48 -15.80 -3.90 -6.59
C ARG A 48 -16.77 -2.93 -5.92
N ARG A 49 -16.31 -1.74 -5.50
CA ARG A 49 -17.18 -0.73 -4.87
C ARG A 49 -18.24 -0.18 -5.82
N GLU A 50 -17.92 -0.03 -7.10
CA GLU A 50 -18.91 0.31 -8.11
C GLU A 50 -19.93 -0.81 -8.29
N GLY A 51 -19.49 -2.06 -8.37
CA GLY A 51 -20.37 -3.23 -8.46
C GLY A 51 -21.29 -3.42 -7.25
N GLU A 52 -20.83 -3.03 -6.06
CA GLU A 52 -21.61 -3.05 -4.82
C GLU A 52 -22.54 -1.83 -4.65
N GLY A 53 -22.47 -0.86 -5.56
CA GLY A 53 -23.27 0.36 -5.52
C GLY A 53 -22.77 1.45 -4.57
N SER A 54 -21.58 1.31 -3.98
CA SER A 54 -20.97 2.34 -3.13
C SER A 54 -20.24 3.42 -3.92
N LEU A 55 -20.03 3.22 -5.21
CA LEU A 55 -19.59 4.23 -6.16
C LEU A 55 -20.59 4.35 -7.31
N PRO A 56 -20.77 5.57 -7.89
CA PRO A 56 -21.56 5.76 -9.10
C PRO A 56 -21.02 4.93 -10.28
N LEU A 57 -21.88 4.60 -11.22
CA LEU A 57 -21.49 3.91 -12.45
C LEU A 57 -20.46 4.73 -13.24
N GLY A 58 -19.34 4.10 -13.61
CA GLY A 58 -18.23 4.71 -14.34
C GLY A 58 -17.18 5.39 -13.44
N GLU A 59 -17.44 5.53 -12.14
CA GLU A 59 -16.51 6.21 -11.22
C GLU A 59 -15.24 5.39 -10.97
N ALA A 60 -15.32 4.07 -11.00
CA ALA A 60 -14.15 3.21 -10.82
C ALA A 60 -13.05 3.47 -11.85
N ASP A 61 -13.43 3.71 -13.11
CA ASP A 61 -12.46 4.03 -14.16
C ASP A 61 -11.85 5.43 -13.95
N HIS A 62 -12.64 6.43 -13.58
CA HIS A 62 -12.16 7.78 -13.28
C HIS A 62 -11.13 7.76 -12.15
N LEU A 63 -11.41 7.10 -11.03
CA LEU A 63 -10.49 6.99 -9.90
C LEU A 63 -9.20 6.25 -10.28
N TYR A 64 -9.31 5.25 -11.14
CA TYR A 64 -8.12 4.54 -11.64
C TYR A 64 -7.27 5.43 -12.55
N GLN A 65 -7.87 6.24 -13.42
CA GLN A 65 -7.14 7.20 -14.25
C GLN A 65 -6.47 8.28 -13.39
N ASP A 66 -7.13 8.77 -12.34
CA ASP A 66 -6.53 9.71 -11.39
C ASP A 66 -5.30 9.11 -10.70
N LEU A 67 -5.38 7.88 -10.22
CA LEU A 67 -4.23 7.17 -9.65
C LEU A 67 -3.07 7.04 -10.65
N LEU A 68 -3.36 6.68 -11.89
CA LEU A 68 -2.32 6.60 -12.93
C LEU A 68 -1.70 7.96 -13.26
N ALA A 69 -2.50 9.02 -13.23
CA ALA A 69 -2.00 10.39 -13.43
C ALA A 69 -1.07 10.81 -12.30
N ASP A 70 -1.43 10.55 -11.04
CA ASP A 70 -0.58 10.85 -9.87
C ASP A 70 0.75 10.09 -9.91
N ILE A 71 0.73 8.82 -10.35
CA ILE A 71 1.97 8.05 -10.56
C ILE A 71 2.79 8.67 -11.71
N ALA A 72 2.17 9.06 -12.81
CA ALA A 72 2.86 9.60 -13.99
C ALA A 72 3.55 10.95 -13.72
N ILE A 73 2.95 11.81 -12.89
CA ILE A 73 3.54 13.11 -12.52
C ILE A 73 4.47 13.04 -11.30
N GLY A 74 4.52 11.89 -10.61
CA GLY A 74 5.42 11.66 -9.48
C GLY A 74 4.85 12.06 -8.12
N ASP A 75 3.56 12.32 -8.01
CA ASP A 75 2.86 12.55 -6.74
C ASP A 75 2.69 11.25 -5.93
N ILE A 76 2.81 10.11 -6.61
CA ILE A 76 2.96 8.78 -6.02
C ILE A 76 4.14 8.09 -6.71
N MET A 77 5.09 7.57 -5.94
CA MET A 77 6.22 6.81 -6.45
C MET A 77 5.93 5.31 -6.43
N GLU A 78 6.05 4.64 -7.57
CA GLU A 78 5.81 3.21 -7.67
C GLU A 78 7.13 2.43 -7.77
N VAL A 79 7.35 1.47 -6.88
CA VAL A 79 8.48 0.53 -6.93
C VAL A 79 8.16 -0.59 -7.91
N PRO A 80 8.95 -0.76 -9.00
CA PRO A 80 8.67 -1.79 -10.00
C PRO A 80 9.09 -3.19 -9.53
N LEU A 81 8.53 -4.20 -10.18
CA LEU A 81 9.00 -5.58 -10.01
C LEU A 81 10.41 -5.73 -10.61
N THR A 82 11.35 -6.09 -9.75
CA THR A 82 12.75 -6.31 -10.12
C THR A 82 13.29 -7.57 -9.43
N PRO A 83 14.40 -8.16 -9.92
CA PRO A 83 15.05 -9.26 -9.20
C PRO A 83 15.45 -8.91 -7.76
N ALA A 84 15.76 -7.64 -7.47
CA ALA A 84 16.04 -7.18 -6.11
C ALA A 84 14.79 -7.23 -5.23
N LEU A 85 13.64 -6.78 -5.75
CA LEU A 85 12.37 -6.88 -5.03
C LEU A 85 11.97 -8.33 -4.77
N GLU A 86 12.18 -9.23 -5.73
CA GLU A 86 11.88 -10.66 -5.56
C GLU A 86 12.72 -11.30 -4.46
N ARG A 87 14.01 -10.96 -4.38
CA ARG A 87 14.86 -11.43 -3.27
C ARG A 87 14.39 -10.92 -1.92
N GLU A 88 14.10 -9.63 -1.83
CA GLU A 88 13.61 -9.01 -0.59
C GLU A 88 12.26 -9.60 -0.16
N TYR A 89 11.39 -9.89 -1.14
CA TYR A 89 10.12 -10.58 -0.90
C TYR A 89 10.32 -11.96 -0.27
N GLY A 90 11.27 -12.76 -0.78
CA GLY A 90 11.62 -14.05 -0.19
C GLY A 90 12.10 -13.93 1.25
N ASP A 91 12.93 -12.93 1.55
CA ASP A 91 13.44 -12.67 2.89
C ASP A 91 12.32 -12.24 3.85
N VAL A 92 11.38 -11.40 3.40
CA VAL A 92 10.19 -11.02 4.18
C VAL A 92 9.33 -12.23 4.51
N LEU A 93 9.05 -13.09 3.53
CA LEU A 93 8.30 -14.34 3.77
C LEU A 93 8.96 -15.19 4.85
N ASN A 94 10.27 -15.40 4.75
CA ASN A 94 11.02 -16.20 5.71
C ASN A 94 10.97 -15.60 7.12
N GLN A 95 11.19 -14.29 7.25
CA GLN A 95 11.17 -13.60 8.54
C GLN A 95 9.79 -13.59 9.21
N CYS A 96 8.71 -13.54 8.42
CA CYS A 96 7.36 -13.56 8.95
C CYS A 96 6.83 -14.98 9.17
N LEU A 97 6.82 -15.81 8.13
CA LEU A 97 6.13 -17.10 8.16
C LEU A 97 6.93 -18.19 8.89
N LEU A 98 8.27 -18.11 8.92
CA LEU A 98 9.12 -19.04 9.66
C LEU A 98 9.41 -18.57 11.10
N HIS A 99 8.93 -17.41 11.50
CA HIS A 99 8.99 -16.94 12.88
C HIS A 99 8.13 -17.83 13.79
N SER A 100 8.47 -17.92 15.07
CA SER A 100 7.70 -18.70 16.05
C SER A 100 7.18 -17.77 17.17
N PRO A 101 5.87 -17.52 17.26
CA PRO A 101 4.78 -17.96 16.36
C PRO A 101 4.85 -17.25 15.00
N PRO A 102 4.29 -17.85 13.92
CA PRO A 102 4.29 -17.23 12.61
C PRO A 102 3.56 -15.89 12.59
N VAL A 103 4.15 -14.91 11.90
CA VAL A 103 3.48 -13.64 11.57
C VAL A 103 2.86 -13.79 10.18
N PHE A 104 1.55 -13.75 10.13
CA PHE A 104 0.84 -14.03 8.88
C PHE A 104 0.94 -12.86 7.91
N VAL A 105 1.39 -13.15 6.68
CA VAL A 105 1.40 -12.23 5.53
C VAL A 105 0.92 -12.97 4.29
N ARG A 106 0.10 -12.29 3.47
CA ARG A 106 -0.28 -12.75 2.14
C ARG A 106 0.78 -12.31 1.13
N THR A 107 0.70 -12.85 -0.09
CA THR A 107 1.62 -12.51 -1.19
C THR A 107 1.75 -11.00 -1.41
N ASN A 108 0.63 -10.29 -1.54
CA ASN A 108 0.64 -8.85 -1.80
C ASN A 108 1.15 -8.05 -0.59
N ASP A 109 0.77 -8.47 0.63
CA ASP A 109 1.25 -7.85 1.86
C ASP A 109 2.78 -7.92 1.95
N ALA A 110 3.35 -9.09 1.64
CA ALA A 110 4.80 -9.28 1.64
C ALA A 110 5.51 -8.47 0.54
N LEU A 111 4.89 -8.24 -0.62
CA LEU A 111 5.43 -7.38 -1.68
C LEU A 111 5.49 -5.91 -1.23
N HIS A 112 4.49 -5.41 -0.52
CA HIS A 112 4.51 -4.08 0.07
C HIS A 112 5.64 -3.92 1.09
N LEU A 113 5.79 -4.88 2.00
CA LEU A 113 6.85 -4.87 3.01
C LEU A 113 8.25 -4.97 2.40
N ALA A 114 8.40 -5.82 1.38
CA ALA A 114 9.64 -5.95 0.64
C ALA A 114 10.03 -4.66 -0.09
N ALA A 115 9.08 -4.00 -0.73
CA ALA A 115 9.33 -2.72 -1.40
C ALA A 115 9.74 -1.63 -0.41
N ALA A 116 9.09 -1.56 0.75
CA ALA A 116 9.45 -0.62 1.81
C ALA A 116 10.90 -0.83 2.29
N ARG A 117 11.31 -2.08 2.51
CA ARG A 117 12.68 -2.42 2.92
C ARG A 117 13.70 -2.12 1.83
N LEU A 118 13.39 -2.50 0.58
CA LEU A 118 14.26 -2.27 -0.57
C LEU A 118 14.55 -0.77 -0.77
N MET A 119 13.55 0.08 -0.54
CA MET A 119 13.68 1.53 -0.62
C MET A 119 14.31 2.16 0.63
N GLY A 120 14.57 1.37 1.68
CA GLY A 120 15.13 1.88 2.94
C GLY A 120 14.17 2.72 3.76
N GLU A 121 12.86 2.58 3.52
CA GLU A 121 11.85 3.29 4.27
C GLU A 121 11.87 2.90 5.74
N LYS A 122 11.51 3.83 6.61
CA LYS A 122 11.40 3.59 8.06
C LYS A 122 9.96 3.58 8.53
N GLU A 123 9.08 4.23 7.77
CA GLU A 123 7.69 4.39 8.07
C GLU A 123 6.83 3.59 7.09
N PHE A 124 5.80 2.96 7.62
CA PHE A 124 4.85 2.15 6.86
C PHE A 124 3.42 2.57 7.19
N VAL A 125 2.70 3.04 6.18
CA VAL A 125 1.33 3.54 6.31
C VAL A 125 0.35 2.49 5.84
N SER A 126 -0.55 2.07 6.73
CA SER A 126 -1.55 1.03 6.44
C SER A 126 -2.81 1.21 7.29
N ALA A 127 -3.96 0.91 6.69
CA ALA A 127 -5.24 0.78 7.39
C ALA A 127 -5.59 -0.69 7.72
N ASP A 128 -4.83 -1.67 7.24
CA ASP A 128 -5.05 -3.10 7.48
C ASP A 128 -4.31 -3.56 8.75
N ALA A 129 -5.07 -4.05 9.74
CA ALA A 129 -4.50 -4.45 11.03
C ALA A 129 -3.44 -5.57 10.92
N ARG A 130 -3.59 -6.51 9.98
CA ARG A 130 -2.63 -7.61 9.77
C ARG A 130 -1.35 -7.08 9.14
N GLN A 131 -1.47 -6.21 8.15
CA GLN A 131 -0.35 -5.57 7.50
C GLN A 131 0.44 -4.71 8.49
N ARG A 132 -0.27 -3.95 9.35
CA ARG A 132 0.33 -3.17 10.43
C ARG A 132 1.14 -4.04 11.41
N ALA A 133 0.58 -5.18 11.81
CA ALA A 133 1.28 -6.12 12.70
C ALA A 133 2.55 -6.70 12.07
N ALA A 134 2.49 -7.07 10.78
CA ALA A 134 3.65 -7.57 10.05
C ALA A 134 4.72 -6.48 9.86
N ALA A 135 4.32 -5.26 9.52
CA ALA A 135 5.23 -4.11 9.40
C ALA A 135 5.95 -3.82 10.73
N ALA A 136 5.21 -3.80 11.85
CA ALA A 136 5.80 -3.62 13.18
C ALA A 136 6.79 -4.75 13.54
N HIS A 137 6.46 -6.00 13.21
CA HIS A 137 7.35 -7.14 13.41
C HIS A 137 8.67 -6.99 12.65
N LEU A 138 8.65 -6.42 11.46
CA LEU A 138 9.83 -6.16 10.63
C LEU A 138 10.57 -4.87 11.03
N GLY A 139 10.12 -4.16 12.07
CA GLY A 139 10.80 -2.99 12.63
C GLY A 139 10.41 -1.65 12.01
N PHE A 140 9.34 -1.59 11.22
CA PHE A 140 8.82 -0.32 10.72
C PHE A 140 8.09 0.48 11.81
N THR A 141 8.18 1.80 11.75
CA THR A 141 7.25 2.70 12.45
C THR A 141 5.94 2.71 11.66
N VAL A 142 4.88 2.22 12.27
CA VAL A 142 3.57 2.05 11.60
C VAL A 142 2.68 3.26 11.84
N LEU A 143 2.15 3.84 10.76
CA LEU A 143 1.31 5.04 10.74
C LEU A 143 -0.09 4.74 10.17
N PRO A 144 -1.11 5.54 10.51
CA PRO A 144 -1.27 6.49 11.60
C PRO A 144 -1.34 5.85 12.95
#